data_991443479468867c5f11ba2e9d17ca31
#
_entry.id   991443479468867c5f11ba2e9d17ca31
#
_cell.length_a   1.000
_cell.length_b   1.000
_cell.length_c   1.000
_cell.angle_alpha   90.00
_cell.angle_beta   90.00
_cell.angle_gamma   90.00
#
_symmetry.space_group_name_H-M   'P 1'
#
loop_
_entity.id
_entity.type
_entity.pdbx_description
1 polymer ?
#
loop_
_entity_poly.entity_id
_entity_poly.type
_entity_poly.pdbx_seq_one_letter_code
_entity_poly.pdbx_strand_id
1 'polypeptide(L)'
;KDVETTLNNVVGVDFNNKIKVTPNIEVTFLENGHLIGAAMILIEINYPGEEPINVLFTGDYNNKNEFLNLHELPMRVRNKRMSVVIESTYGDTSVEEINHGFFSEKVLEAIEERKTIILPVFSLGRSQEILLRLKELQDTNKLDVNIPIYFDGKLAQAYTALYCNSKILIDESKKDFFPRNLVAVNCEIREKLLQTDDCKIIVTTSGMGTYGPAQVYIPYFISKENALILFTGYTAEGSFGANLRNAEEGEIVKVGGLICKKFADVSYCNEFSAHAKSEELIELLKKFNNLRGILINHGQTKTKDAFAEKILREIDINEVGILNRE
;
A
#
# COMPACT_ATOMS: atom_id res chain seq x y z
N LYS A 1 20.89 -16.57 -15.99
CA LYS A 1 21.70 -15.81 -16.98
C LYS A 1 21.07 -14.44 -17.27
N ASP A 2 19.78 -14.38 -17.67
CA ASP A 2 19.13 -13.09 -18.01
C ASP A 2 18.96 -12.18 -16.81
N VAL A 3 18.57 -12.74 -15.64
CA VAL A 3 18.46 -12.02 -14.36
C VAL A 3 19.81 -11.45 -13.93
N GLU A 4 20.89 -12.22 -13.98
CA GLU A 4 22.24 -11.76 -13.63
C GLU A 4 22.71 -10.65 -14.58
N THR A 5 22.47 -10.81 -15.89
CA THR A 5 22.80 -9.78 -16.87
C THR A 5 22.04 -8.50 -16.61
N THR A 6 20.75 -8.59 -16.27
CA THR A 6 19.94 -7.41 -15.91
C THR A 6 20.47 -6.73 -14.65
N LEU A 7 20.74 -7.50 -13.59
CA LEU A 7 21.24 -6.94 -12.33
C LEU A 7 22.61 -6.24 -12.50
N ASN A 8 23.48 -6.78 -13.35
CA ASN A 8 24.79 -6.16 -13.63
C ASN A 8 24.70 -4.85 -14.42
N ASN A 9 23.55 -4.56 -15.03
CA ASN A 9 23.28 -3.32 -15.76
C ASN A 9 22.43 -2.32 -14.95
N VAL A 10 22.04 -2.66 -13.71
CA VAL A 10 21.30 -1.73 -12.85
C VAL A 10 22.25 -0.68 -12.29
N VAL A 11 21.88 0.58 -12.49
CA VAL A 11 22.60 1.73 -11.92
C VAL A 11 21.66 2.39 -10.89
N GLY A 12 22.12 2.44 -9.65
CA GLY A 12 21.41 3.16 -8.59
C GLY A 12 21.55 4.67 -8.76
N VAL A 13 20.45 5.39 -8.54
CA VAL A 13 20.44 6.86 -8.64
C VAL A 13 19.67 7.44 -7.45
N ASP A 14 20.14 8.59 -6.95
CA ASP A 14 19.48 9.29 -5.86
C ASP A 14 18.29 10.12 -6.38
N PHE A 15 17.32 10.35 -5.52
CA PHE A 15 16.24 11.30 -5.79
C PHE A 15 16.78 12.71 -6.07
N ASN A 16 16.04 13.45 -6.89
CA ASN A 16 16.34 14.82 -7.30
C ASN A 16 17.60 15.00 -8.17
N ASN A 17 18.35 13.94 -8.45
CA ASN A 17 19.48 13.97 -9.36
C ASN A 17 19.03 13.80 -10.81
N LYS A 18 19.49 14.72 -11.67
CA LYS A 18 19.19 14.71 -13.09
C LYS A 18 20.16 13.77 -13.83
N ILE A 19 19.61 12.85 -14.61
CA ILE A 19 20.35 11.85 -15.36
C ILE A 19 20.15 12.11 -16.83
N LYS A 20 21.24 12.23 -17.57
CA LYS A 20 21.21 12.33 -19.04
C LYS A 20 21.11 10.96 -19.66
N VAL A 21 19.96 10.64 -20.25
CA VAL A 21 19.69 9.35 -20.90
C VAL A 21 20.14 9.37 -22.37
N THR A 22 19.85 10.49 -23.07
CA THR A 22 20.31 10.75 -24.44
C THR A 22 20.76 12.20 -24.54
N PRO A 23 21.36 12.65 -25.67
CA PRO A 23 21.70 14.07 -25.84
C PRO A 23 20.53 15.04 -25.59
N ASN A 24 19.30 14.61 -25.84
CA ASN A 24 18.10 15.45 -25.77
C ASN A 24 17.13 15.06 -24.64
N ILE A 25 17.38 13.95 -23.91
CA ILE A 25 16.46 13.44 -22.87
C ILE A 25 17.19 13.35 -21.54
N GLU A 26 16.61 14.02 -20.55
CA GLU A 26 17.02 13.96 -19.15
C GLU A 26 15.89 13.41 -18.29
N VAL A 27 16.24 12.65 -17.25
CA VAL A 27 15.29 12.03 -16.32
C VAL A 27 15.67 12.40 -14.91
N THR A 28 14.67 12.70 -14.10
CA THR A 28 14.83 12.93 -12.65
C THR A 28 13.81 12.07 -11.90
N PHE A 29 14.29 11.31 -10.92
CA PHE A 29 13.41 10.60 -9.97
C PHE A 29 13.09 11.53 -8.80
N LEU A 30 11.80 11.64 -8.47
CA LEU A 30 11.27 12.44 -7.37
C LEU A 30 10.52 11.54 -6.41
N GLU A 31 10.55 11.85 -5.12
CA GLU A 31 9.81 11.08 -4.12
C GLU A 31 8.30 11.11 -4.40
N ASN A 32 7.64 9.95 -4.32
CA ASN A 32 6.19 9.88 -4.52
C ASN A 32 5.40 9.36 -3.31
N GLY A 33 6.11 8.89 -2.28
CA GLY A 33 5.52 8.50 -1.00
C GLY A 33 4.72 7.20 -0.97
N HIS A 34 4.56 6.50 -2.09
CA HIS A 34 3.79 5.25 -2.13
C HIS A 34 4.45 4.16 -1.28
N LEU A 35 5.68 3.80 -1.58
CA LEU A 35 6.49 2.80 -0.88
C LEU A 35 7.95 3.26 -0.81
N ILE A 36 8.74 2.60 0.04
CA ILE A 36 10.17 2.88 0.14
C ILE A 36 10.86 2.70 -1.23
N GLY A 37 11.49 3.75 -1.73
CA GLY A 37 12.17 3.78 -3.03
C GLY A 37 11.27 4.01 -4.24
N ALA A 38 9.96 4.11 -4.07
CA ALA A 38 9.05 4.48 -5.14
C ALA A 38 9.24 5.95 -5.56
N ALA A 39 9.09 6.22 -6.86
CA ALA A 39 9.42 7.52 -7.43
C ALA A 39 8.37 8.01 -8.44
N MET A 40 8.17 9.33 -8.46
CA MET A 40 7.69 10.00 -9.66
C MET A 40 8.85 10.12 -10.67
N ILE A 41 8.55 10.08 -11.95
CA ILE A 41 9.54 10.18 -13.02
C ILE A 41 9.28 11.45 -13.83
N LEU A 42 10.17 12.43 -13.72
CA LEU A 42 10.17 13.60 -14.58
C LEU A 42 11.06 13.35 -15.80
N ILE A 43 10.48 13.42 -16.99
CA ILE A 43 11.18 13.34 -18.28
C ILE A 43 11.21 14.74 -18.89
N GLU A 44 12.41 15.21 -19.21
CA GLU A 44 12.66 16.50 -19.87
C GLU A 44 13.25 16.23 -21.26
N ILE A 45 12.57 16.69 -22.29
CA ILE A 45 12.96 16.51 -23.70
C ILE A 45 13.29 17.89 -24.27
N ASN A 46 14.54 18.07 -24.74
CA ASN A 46 15.06 19.33 -25.22
C ASN A 46 15.67 19.15 -26.61
N TYR A 47 14.95 19.55 -27.65
CA TYR A 47 15.49 19.61 -29.00
C TYR A 47 15.96 21.04 -29.32
N PRO A 48 17.06 21.18 -30.07
CA PRO A 48 17.55 22.51 -30.48
C PRO A 48 16.49 23.29 -31.27
N GLY A 49 16.18 24.50 -30.83
CA GLY A 49 15.20 25.37 -31.48
C GLY A 49 13.73 25.07 -31.17
N GLU A 50 13.43 24.09 -30.32
CA GLU A 50 12.08 23.77 -29.90
C GLU A 50 11.84 24.12 -28.42
N GLU A 51 10.58 24.32 -28.04
CA GLU A 51 10.22 24.48 -26.63
C GLU A 51 10.42 23.14 -25.89
N PRO A 52 10.98 23.17 -24.66
CA PRO A 52 11.15 21.96 -23.85
C PRO A 52 9.80 21.26 -23.58
N ILE A 53 9.78 19.94 -23.73
CA ILE A 53 8.66 19.10 -23.34
C ILE A 53 8.99 18.46 -21.98
N ASN A 54 8.14 18.70 -20.99
CA ASN A 54 8.30 18.10 -19.67
C ASN A 54 7.08 17.23 -19.37
N VAL A 55 7.33 15.96 -19.04
CA VAL A 55 6.29 15.00 -18.68
C VAL A 55 6.63 14.41 -17.32
N LEU A 56 5.70 14.48 -16.39
CA LEU A 56 5.80 13.86 -15.08
C LEU A 56 4.86 12.66 -15.01
N PHE A 57 5.40 11.50 -14.71
CA PHE A 57 4.65 10.31 -14.33
C PHE A 57 4.64 10.23 -12.80
N THR A 58 3.47 10.26 -12.17
CA THR A 58 3.40 10.17 -10.70
C THR A 58 3.77 8.78 -10.19
N GLY A 59 3.57 7.74 -11.01
CA GLY A 59 3.45 6.39 -10.47
C GLY A 59 2.30 6.33 -9.48
N ASP A 60 2.23 5.28 -8.69
CA ASP A 60 1.34 5.19 -7.55
C ASP A 60 1.80 6.22 -6.50
N TYR A 61 0.91 7.11 -6.06
CA TYR A 61 1.27 8.29 -5.29
C TYR A 61 0.64 8.28 -3.89
N ASN A 62 1.38 8.75 -2.89
CA ASN A 62 0.89 9.02 -1.55
C ASN A 62 1.67 10.19 -0.93
N ASN A 63 0.98 11.14 -0.33
CA ASN A 63 1.60 12.28 0.34
C ASN A 63 1.63 12.16 1.87
N LYS A 64 1.09 11.07 2.41
CA LYS A 64 0.91 10.84 3.86
C LYS A 64 1.53 9.53 4.35
N ASN A 65 2.60 9.07 3.72
CA ASN A 65 3.29 7.87 4.20
C ASN A 65 3.98 8.15 5.54
N GLU A 66 3.63 7.39 6.57
CA GLU A 66 4.10 7.61 7.94
C GLU A 66 5.57 7.26 8.18
N PHE A 67 6.15 6.43 7.29
CA PHE A 67 7.54 5.98 7.43
C PHE A 67 8.53 6.84 6.66
N LEU A 68 8.09 7.45 5.55
CA LEU A 68 9.01 8.05 4.60
C LEU A 68 9.28 9.52 4.91
N ASN A 69 10.53 9.92 4.76
CA ASN A 69 10.93 11.32 4.75
C ASN A 69 10.56 11.94 3.39
N LEU A 70 9.35 12.46 3.28
CA LEU A 70 8.86 13.08 2.05
C LEU A 70 9.18 14.57 2.03
N HIS A 71 9.75 15.02 0.92
CA HIS A 71 10.04 16.43 0.68
C HIS A 71 9.04 17.03 -0.31
N GLU A 72 8.82 18.33 -0.20
CA GLU A 72 8.03 19.03 -1.19
C GLU A 72 8.66 18.99 -2.58
N LEU A 73 7.81 18.96 -3.62
CA LEU A 73 8.26 19.09 -4.99
C LEU A 73 9.12 20.36 -5.17
N PRO A 74 10.36 20.25 -5.69
CA PRO A 74 11.23 21.40 -5.87
C PRO A 74 10.60 22.48 -6.74
N MET A 75 10.83 23.75 -6.41
CA MET A 75 10.34 24.91 -7.20
C MET A 75 10.71 24.81 -8.68
N ARG A 76 11.92 24.30 -8.98
CA ARG A 76 12.38 24.06 -10.38
C ARG A 76 11.48 23.09 -11.16
N VAL A 77 10.75 22.20 -10.47
CA VAL A 77 9.79 21.26 -11.08
C VAL A 77 8.42 21.92 -11.19
N ARG A 78 7.95 22.55 -10.11
CA ARG A 78 6.63 23.20 -10.04
C ARG A 78 6.44 24.31 -11.09
N ASN A 79 7.51 25.02 -11.45
CA ASN A 79 7.48 26.15 -12.40
C ASN A 79 7.59 25.75 -13.86
N LYS A 80 7.84 24.46 -14.17
CA LYS A 80 7.92 24.00 -15.56
C LYS A 80 6.56 23.96 -16.22
N ARG A 81 6.53 24.19 -17.53
CA ARG A 81 5.38 23.84 -18.36
C ARG A 81 5.28 22.32 -18.42
N MET A 82 4.28 21.76 -17.74
CA MET A 82 4.25 20.33 -17.37
C MET A 82 3.02 19.62 -17.95
N SER A 83 3.24 18.46 -18.56
CA SER A 83 2.20 17.45 -18.75
C SER A 83 2.34 16.39 -17.65
N VAL A 84 1.23 15.99 -17.03
CA VAL A 84 1.24 15.04 -15.90
C VAL A 84 0.47 13.79 -16.28
N VAL A 85 1.10 12.63 -16.13
CA VAL A 85 0.45 11.32 -16.15
C VAL A 85 0.22 10.92 -14.70
N ILE A 86 -1.04 10.89 -14.27
CA ILE A 86 -1.42 10.72 -12.86
C ILE A 86 -2.20 9.44 -12.64
N GLU A 87 -1.98 8.79 -11.51
CA GLU A 87 -2.80 7.67 -11.06
C GLU A 87 -4.21 8.10 -10.66
N SER A 88 -5.13 7.13 -10.52
CA SER A 88 -6.49 7.36 -10.05
C SER A 88 -7.08 6.18 -9.29
N THR A 89 -6.26 5.40 -8.58
CA THR A 89 -6.73 4.21 -7.84
C THR A 89 -7.90 4.53 -6.93
N TYR A 90 -7.85 5.67 -6.25
CA TYR A 90 -8.93 6.22 -5.41
C TYR A 90 -9.37 7.61 -5.86
N GLY A 91 -9.39 7.84 -7.17
CA GLY A 91 -9.78 9.12 -7.75
C GLY A 91 -11.24 9.53 -7.52
N ASP A 92 -12.10 8.59 -7.16
CA ASP A 92 -13.52 8.76 -6.79
C ASP A 92 -13.78 8.68 -5.28
N THR A 93 -12.76 8.40 -4.47
CA THR A 93 -12.89 8.20 -3.02
C THR A 93 -12.44 9.44 -2.27
N SER A 94 -13.26 9.92 -1.33
CA SER A 94 -12.91 11.05 -0.46
C SER A 94 -12.11 10.61 0.77
N VAL A 95 -11.29 11.55 1.30
CA VAL A 95 -10.60 11.36 2.58
C VAL A 95 -11.60 11.20 3.73
N GLU A 96 -12.77 11.82 3.64
CA GLU A 96 -13.84 11.75 4.67
C GLU A 96 -14.47 10.35 4.77
N GLU A 97 -14.30 9.50 3.75
CA GLU A 97 -14.82 8.12 3.75
C GLU A 97 -13.94 7.13 4.52
N ILE A 98 -12.79 7.58 5.06
CA ILE A 98 -11.89 6.74 5.85
C ILE A 98 -12.43 6.59 7.26
N ASN A 99 -12.65 5.36 7.69
CA ASN A 99 -13.05 5.07 9.07
C ASN A 99 -11.80 4.97 9.96
N HIS A 100 -11.36 6.11 10.46
CA HIS A 100 -10.20 6.20 11.35
C HIS A 100 -10.45 5.50 12.70
N GLY A 101 -9.49 4.67 13.10
CA GLY A 101 -9.55 3.92 14.36
C GLY A 101 -10.26 2.57 14.26
N PHE A 102 -10.89 2.24 13.14
CA PHE A 102 -11.60 0.98 12.94
C PHE A 102 -10.70 -0.25 13.15
N PHE A 103 -9.46 -0.19 12.67
CA PHE A 103 -8.50 -1.28 12.90
C PHE A 103 -8.28 -1.56 14.37
N SER A 104 -7.99 -0.49 15.13
CA SER A 104 -7.74 -0.58 16.57
C SER A 104 -8.95 -1.12 17.33
N GLU A 105 -10.14 -0.61 17.02
CA GLU A 105 -11.39 -1.06 17.59
C GLU A 105 -11.61 -2.55 17.35
N LYS A 106 -11.53 -3.00 16.09
CA LYS A 106 -11.74 -4.41 15.74
C LYS A 106 -10.71 -5.37 16.34
N VAL A 107 -9.45 -4.94 16.43
CA VAL A 107 -8.41 -5.76 17.09
C VAL A 107 -8.70 -5.87 18.59
N LEU A 108 -9.04 -4.79 19.25
CA LEU A 108 -9.30 -4.80 20.70
C LEU A 108 -10.58 -5.56 21.04
N GLU A 109 -11.68 -5.39 20.31
CA GLU A 109 -12.91 -6.20 20.46
C GLU A 109 -12.58 -7.70 20.35
N ALA A 110 -11.86 -8.11 19.32
CA ALA A 110 -11.50 -9.52 19.11
C ALA A 110 -10.58 -10.07 20.24
N ILE A 111 -9.72 -9.24 20.84
CA ILE A 111 -8.90 -9.61 22.00
C ILE A 111 -9.77 -9.81 23.25
N GLU A 112 -10.73 -8.91 23.49
CA GLU A 112 -11.69 -9.05 24.60
C GLU A 112 -12.52 -10.33 24.48
N GLU A 113 -12.91 -10.69 23.26
CA GLU A 113 -13.59 -11.96 22.94
C GLU A 113 -12.65 -13.19 22.88
N ARG A 114 -11.34 -13.00 23.16
CA ARG A 114 -10.29 -14.03 23.13
C ARG A 114 -10.14 -14.74 21.77
N LYS A 115 -10.40 -14.04 20.67
CA LYS A 115 -10.28 -14.58 19.31
C LYS A 115 -8.83 -14.67 18.84
N THR A 116 -8.56 -15.62 17.95
CA THR A 116 -7.36 -15.60 17.10
C THR A 116 -7.59 -14.60 15.97
N ILE A 117 -6.67 -13.66 15.79
CA ILE A 117 -6.77 -12.61 14.78
C ILE A 117 -5.80 -12.89 13.63
N ILE A 118 -6.32 -13.01 12.42
CA ILE A 118 -5.53 -13.16 11.20
C ILE A 118 -5.56 -11.84 10.45
N LEU A 119 -4.38 -11.25 10.24
CA LEU A 119 -4.20 -9.99 9.50
C LEU A 119 -3.47 -10.26 8.18
N PRO A 120 -4.19 -10.47 7.07
CA PRO A 120 -3.58 -10.58 5.75
C PRO A 120 -3.02 -9.23 5.32
N VAL A 121 -1.72 -9.17 4.99
CA VAL A 121 -1.00 -7.92 4.68
C VAL A 121 -0.15 -8.08 3.43
N PHE A 122 0.04 -7.00 2.67
CA PHE A 122 1.05 -6.94 1.62
C PHE A 122 2.45 -6.92 2.23
N SER A 123 3.40 -7.58 1.57
CA SER A 123 4.75 -7.79 2.10
C SER A 123 5.56 -6.50 2.29
N LEU A 124 5.29 -5.49 1.47
CA LEU A 124 5.95 -4.19 1.51
C LEU A 124 4.94 -3.09 1.83
N GLY A 125 5.28 -2.19 2.73
CA GLY A 125 4.45 -1.08 3.20
C GLY A 125 3.45 -1.52 4.27
N ARG A 126 2.39 -2.24 3.89
CA ARG A 126 1.29 -2.64 4.77
C ARG A 126 1.72 -3.49 5.96
N SER A 127 2.66 -4.41 5.78
CA SER A 127 3.19 -5.20 6.90
C SER A 127 3.78 -4.31 7.98
N GLN A 128 4.57 -3.31 7.58
CA GLN A 128 5.24 -2.42 8.50
C GLN A 128 4.25 -1.45 9.18
N GLU A 129 3.26 -0.94 8.45
CA GLU A 129 2.17 -0.12 9.02
C GLU A 129 1.39 -0.88 10.10
N ILE A 130 1.01 -2.12 9.85
CA ILE A 130 0.28 -2.94 10.81
C ILE A 130 1.12 -3.23 12.05
N LEU A 131 2.42 -3.52 11.88
CA LEU A 131 3.32 -3.69 13.03
C LEU A 131 3.42 -2.40 13.85
N LEU A 132 3.53 -1.23 13.20
CA LEU A 132 3.53 0.06 13.88
C LEU A 132 2.24 0.29 14.68
N ARG A 133 1.06 0.04 14.10
CA ARG A 133 -0.22 0.19 14.79
C ARG A 133 -0.36 -0.75 15.99
N LEU A 134 0.07 -2.00 15.87
CA LEU A 134 0.09 -2.93 17.01
C LEU A 134 1.05 -2.47 18.12
N LYS A 135 2.21 -1.93 17.75
CA LYS A 135 3.13 -1.31 18.71
C LYS A 135 2.50 -0.12 19.42
N GLU A 136 1.86 0.81 18.68
CA GLU A 136 1.19 1.97 19.25
C GLU A 136 0.08 1.58 20.24
N LEU A 137 -0.65 0.51 19.97
CA LEU A 137 -1.62 -0.05 20.91
C LEU A 137 -0.96 -0.58 22.19
N GLN A 138 0.23 -1.19 22.09
CA GLN A 138 1.00 -1.63 23.26
C GLN A 138 1.58 -0.44 24.04
N ASP A 139 2.11 0.56 23.35
CA ASP A 139 2.73 1.75 23.97
C ASP A 139 1.69 2.60 24.71
N THR A 140 0.45 2.59 24.25
CA THR A 140 -0.69 3.24 24.92
C THR A 140 -1.39 2.34 25.94
N ASN A 141 -0.84 1.14 26.24
CA ASN A 141 -1.39 0.14 27.15
C ASN A 141 -2.83 -0.32 26.81
N LYS A 142 -3.24 -0.20 25.55
CA LYS A 142 -4.53 -0.72 25.06
C LYS A 142 -4.43 -2.20 24.67
N LEU A 143 -3.30 -2.63 24.14
CA LEU A 143 -3.00 -4.02 23.83
C LEU A 143 -2.00 -4.58 24.83
N ASP A 144 -2.40 -5.66 25.55
CA ASP A 144 -1.54 -6.33 26.52
C ASP A 144 -0.33 -6.98 25.80
N VAL A 145 0.87 -6.71 26.30
CA VAL A 145 2.13 -7.30 25.80
C VAL A 145 2.21 -8.83 25.95
N ASN A 146 1.33 -9.42 26.76
CA ASN A 146 1.25 -10.89 26.87
C ASN A 146 0.45 -11.53 25.73
N ILE A 147 -0.32 -10.77 24.93
CA ILE A 147 -0.98 -11.30 23.73
C ILE A 147 0.08 -11.52 22.66
N PRO A 148 0.39 -12.77 22.24
CA PRO A 148 1.47 -13.03 21.32
C PRO A 148 1.16 -12.52 19.91
N ILE A 149 2.16 -11.88 19.29
CA ILE A 149 2.08 -11.36 17.92
C ILE A 149 3.07 -12.10 17.05
N TYR A 150 2.57 -12.74 16.01
CA TYR A 150 3.34 -13.55 15.07
C TYR A 150 3.41 -12.86 13.71
N PHE A 151 4.60 -12.85 13.09
CA PHE A 151 4.82 -12.26 11.78
C PHE A 151 5.31 -13.33 10.79
N ASP A 152 4.44 -13.69 9.85
CA ASP A 152 4.68 -14.77 8.89
C ASP A 152 4.67 -14.29 7.44
N GLY A 153 5.84 -14.40 6.81
CA GLY A 153 6.08 -14.07 5.42
C GLY A 153 7.54 -13.75 5.17
N LYS A 154 8.29 -14.68 4.56
CA LYS A 154 9.73 -14.49 4.31
C LYS A 154 10.06 -13.20 3.59
N LEU A 155 9.26 -12.85 2.56
CA LEU A 155 9.47 -11.62 1.81
C LEU A 155 9.14 -10.38 2.64
N ALA A 156 8.08 -10.42 3.44
CA ALA A 156 7.73 -9.33 4.34
C ALA A 156 8.81 -9.10 5.41
N GLN A 157 9.35 -10.17 5.99
CA GLN A 157 10.47 -10.10 6.95
C GLN A 157 11.73 -9.48 6.29
N ALA A 158 12.04 -9.88 5.04
CA ALA A 158 13.17 -9.32 4.29
C ALA A 158 12.97 -7.82 3.98
N TYR A 159 11.77 -7.41 3.56
CA TYR A 159 11.46 -5.99 3.33
C TYR A 159 11.45 -5.17 4.62
N THR A 160 11.03 -5.76 5.74
CA THR A 160 11.11 -5.10 7.05
C THR A 160 12.56 -4.75 7.41
N ALA A 161 13.52 -5.61 7.06
CA ALA A 161 14.93 -5.31 7.23
C ALA A 161 15.40 -4.09 6.39
N LEU A 162 14.81 -3.84 5.22
CA LEU A 162 15.10 -2.63 4.43
C LEU A 162 14.64 -1.36 5.17
N TYR A 163 13.47 -1.38 5.81
CA TYR A 163 12.99 -0.26 6.63
C TYR A 163 13.97 0.05 7.77
N CYS A 164 14.43 -0.97 8.50
CA CYS A 164 15.39 -0.79 9.60
C CYS A 164 16.76 -0.25 9.15
N ASN A 165 17.23 -0.69 7.97
CA ASN A 165 18.55 -0.37 7.46
C ASN A 165 18.60 0.92 6.61
N SER A 166 17.46 1.44 6.15
CA SER A 166 17.43 2.68 5.38
C SER A 166 17.71 3.89 6.29
N LYS A 167 18.76 4.65 5.97
CA LYS A 167 19.14 5.84 6.73
C LYS A 167 18.63 7.15 6.14
N ILE A 168 18.21 7.13 4.88
CA ILE A 168 17.87 8.33 4.11
C ILE A 168 16.37 8.40 3.88
N LEU A 169 15.75 7.27 3.51
CA LEU A 169 14.38 7.23 3.03
C LEU A 169 13.34 7.07 4.15
N ILE A 170 13.74 6.60 5.33
CA ILE A 170 12.84 6.34 6.45
C ILE A 170 13.04 7.40 7.55
N ASP A 171 11.94 7.91 8.07
CA ASP A 171 11.95 8.78 9.25
C ASP A 171 12.57 8.02 10.44
N GLU A 172 13.62 8.58 11.01
CA GLU A 172 14.38 7.96 12.11
C GLU A 172 13.50 7.65 13.32
N SER A 173 12.53 8.50 13.60
CA SER A 173 11.57 8.31 14.71
C SER A 173 10.64 7.10 14.49
N LYS A 174 10.50 6.62 13.26
CA LYS A 174 9.64 5.49 12.88
C LYS A 174 10.38 4.16 12.72
N LYS A 175 11.68 4.11 12.99
CA LYS A 175 12.46 2.85 12.87
C LYS A 175 12.15 1.84 13.96
N ASP A 176 11.70 2.28 15.12
CA ASP A 176 11.21 1.41 16.19
C ASP A 176 9.70 1.19 16.05
N PHE A 177 9.31 0.33 15.11
CA PHE A 177 7.91 -0.02 14.83
C PHE A 177 7.52 -1.46 15.21
N PHE A 178 8.39 -2.13 15.94
CA PHE A 178 8.15 -3.53 16.34
C PHE A 178 7.33 -3.61 17.64
N PRO A 179 6.24 -4.39 17.64
CA PRO A 179 5.62 -4.82 18.89
C PRO A 179 6.64 -5.54 19.80
N ARG A 180 6.55 -5.32 21.11
CA ARG A 180 7.55 -5.80 22.08
C ARG A 180 7.70 -7.32 22.13
N ASN A 181 6.64 -8.04 21.80
CA ASN A 181 6.56 -9.50 21.83
C ASN A 181 6.40 -10.12 20.45
N LEU A 182 6.89 -9.45 19.41
CA LEU A 182 6.82 -9.93 18.02
C LEU A 182 7.68 -11.16 17.81
N VAL A 183 7.08 -12.21 17.25
CA VAL A 183 7.76 -13.46 16.90
C VAL A 183 7.78 -13.65 15.40
N ALA A 184 8.97 -13.71 14.80
CA ALA A 184 9.12 -14.09 13.40
C ALA A 184 8.83 -15.58 13.22
N VAL A 185 7.93 -15.92 12.29
CA VAL A 185 7.44 -17.28 12.09
C VAL A 185 8.30 -18.03 11.06
N ASN A 186 8.67 -19.25 11.41
CA ASN A 186 9.21 -20.27 10.51
C ASN A 186 8.20 -21.42 10.32
N CYS A 187 8.57 -22.48 9.59
CA CYS A 187 7.67 -23.61 9.32
C CYS A 187 7.22 -24.33 10.60
N GLU A 188 8.12 -24.53 11.56
CA GLU A 188 7.81 -25.24 12.81
C GLU A 188 6.85 -24.44 13.69
N ILE A 189 7.06 -23.14 13.80
CA ILE A 189 6.15 -22.23 14.54
C ILE A 189 4.80 -22.22 13.86
N ARG A 190 4.74 -22.14 12.53
CA ARG A 190 3.47 -22.14 11.78
C ARG A 190 2.65 -23.39 12.07
N GLU A 191 3.26 -24.58 12.07
CA GLU A 191 2.57 -25.84 12.40
C GLU A 191 1.99 -25.82 13.81
N LYS A 192 2.72 -25.28 14.79
CA LYS A 192 2.23 -25.12 16.17
C LYS A 192 1.05 -24.15 16.25
N LEU A 193 1.09 -23.04 15.52
CA LEU A 193 0.01 -22.04 15.52
C LEU A 193 -1.32 -22.59 15.00
N LEU A 194 -1.29 -23.62 14.16
CA LEU A 194 -2.49 -24.32 13.67
C LEU A 194 -3.05 -25.33 14.68
N GLN A 195 -2.29 -25.67 15.73
CA GLN A 195 -2.70 -26.67 16.73
C GLN A 195 -3.36 -26.05 17.97
N THR A 196 -3.36 -24.70 18.08
CA THR A 196 -3.89 -23.99 19.25
C THR A 196 -4.91 -22.95 18.84
N ASP A 197 -5.96 -22.81 19.64
CA ASP A 197 -7.02 -21.81 19.47
C ASP A 197 -6.91 -20.65 20.49
N ASP A 198 -5.70 -20.45 21.04
CA ASP A 198 -5.43 -19.39 21.99
C ASP A 198 -5.54 -18.01 21.32
N CYS A 199 -5.91 -17.01 22.12
CA CYS A 199 -5.93 -15.61 21.68
C CYS A 199 -4.52 -15.18 21.24
N LYS A 200 -4.39 -14.78 19.98
CA LYS A 200 -3.14 -14.36 19.35
C LYS A 200 -3.40 -13.52 18.11
N ILE A 201 -2.39 -12.78 17.69
CA ILE A 201 -2.42 -12.00 16.45
C ILE A 201 -1.41 -12.61 15.47
N ILE A 202 -1.84 -12.90 14.24
CA ILE A 202 -1.00 -13.43 13.16
C ILE A 202 -1.02 -12.44 11.99
N VAL A 203 0.05 -11.68 11.84
CA VAL A 203 0.29 -10.82 10.68
C VAL A 203 0.92 -11.67 9.59
N THR A 204 0.24 -11.85 8.46
CA THR A 204 0.65 -12.83 7.44
C THR A 204 0.48 -12.34 6.01
N THR A 205 1.28 -12.84 5.09
CA THR A 205 1.20 -12.51 3.66
C THR A 205 0.53 -13.63 2.85
N SER A 206 -0.22 -13.34 1.79
CA SER A 206 -0.41 -12.06 1.09
C SER A 206 -1.66 -11.32 1.57
N GLY A 207 -1.69 -10.00 1.30
CA GLY A 207 -2.79 -9.12 1.71
C GLY A 207 -4.16 -9.46 1.12
N MET A 208 -4.23 -10.12 -0.03
CA MET A 208 -5.48 -10.62 -0.60
C MET A 208 -5.81 -12.07 -0.19
N GLY A 209 -4.96 -12.72 0.62
CA GLY A 209 -5.13 -14.11 1.03
C GLY A 209 -4.89 -15.15 -0.07
N THR A 210 -4.44 -14.74 -1.27
CA THR A 210 -4.34 -15.60 -2.45
C THR A 210 -3.01 -16.35 -2.57
N TYR A 211 -1.98 -15.92 -1.87
CA TYR A 211 -0.63 -16.49 -1.91
C TYR A 211 0.01 -16.53 -0.54
N GLY A 212 1.11 -17.26 -0.43
CA GLY A 212 1.95 -17.30 0.76
C GLY A 212 1.29 -17.95 1.99
N PRO A 213 1.79 -17.65 3.19
CA PRO A 213 1.30 -18.25 4.43
C PRO A 213 -0.17 -18.00 4.74
N ALA A 214 -0.75 -16.90 4.25
CA ALA A 214 -2.18 -16.63 4.41
C ALA A 214 -3.07 -17.78 3.89
N GLN A 215 -2.63 -18.49 2.84
CA GLN A 215 -3.32 -19.67 2.32
C GLN A 215 -3.31 -20.87 3.27
N VAL A 216 -2.48 -20.86 4.28
CA VAL A 216 -2.46 -21.89 5.32
C VAL A 216 -3.38 -21.48 6.47
N TYR A 217 -3.28 -20.23 6.92
CA TYR A 217 -4.05 -19.75 8.07
C TYR A 217 -5.53 -19.55 7.76
N ILE A 218 -5.87 -18.92 6.63
CA ILE A 218 -7.26 -18.60 6.34
C ILE A 218 -8.15 -19.83 6.23
N PRO A 219 -7.80 -20.91 5.48
CA PRO A 219 -8.61 -22.12 5.44
C PRO A 219 -8.81 -22.78 6.80
N TYR A 220 -7.80 -22.71 7.66
CA TYR A 220 -7.85 -23.30 8.98
C TYR A 220 -8.75 -22.52 9.93
N PHE A 221 -8.59 -21.19 9.97
CA PHE A 221 -9.32 -20.34 10.91
C PHE A 221 -10.70 -19.90 10.44
N ILE A 222 -11.01 -19.93 9.13
CA ILE A 222 -12.32 -19.49 8.59
C ILE A 222 -13.47 -20.33 9.16
N SER A 223 -13.23 -21.58 9.54
CA SER A 223 -14.22 -22.51 10.09
C SER A 223 -14.35 -22.45 11.62
N LYS A 224 -13.76 -21.46 12.27
CA LYS A 224 -13.74 -21.31 13.73
C LYS A 224 -14.46 -20.03 14.16
N GLU A 225 -15.44 -20.16 15.05
CA GLU A 225 -16.20 -19.03 15.60
C GLU A 225 -15.34 -18.06 16.42
N ASN A 226 -14.26 -18.58 17.05
CA ASN A 226 -13.31 -17.80 17.84
C ASN A 226 -12.16 -17.20 16.99
N ALA A 227 -12.40 -16.87 15.74
CA ALA A 227 -11.42 -16.25 14.89
C ALA A 227 -11.96 -14.98 14.20
N LEU A 228 -11.07 -14.01 13.99
CA LEU A 228 -11.27 -12.83 13.17
C LEU A 228 -10.26 -12.83 12.00
N ILE A 229 -10.75 -12.68 10.78
CA ILE A 229 -9.93 -12.40 9.61
C ILE A 229 -10.17 -10.93 9.22
N LEU A 230 -9.20 -10.06 9.46
CA LEU A 230 -9.32 -8.63 9.19
C LEU A 230 -8.41 -8.24 8.04
N PHE A 231 -9.01 -8.03 6.85
CA PHE A 231 -8.29 -7.52 5.69
C PHE A 231 -7.99 -6.03 5.87
N THR A 232 -6.72 -5.66 5.72
CA THR A 232 -6.22 -4.29 5.94
C THR A 232 -5.84 -3.56 4.65
N GLY A 233 -6.17 -4.10 3.50
CA GLY A 233 -5.85 -3.54 2.19
C GLY A 233 -6.94 -3.81 1.18
N TYR A 234 -6.82 -3.17 0.02
CA TYR A 234 -7.77 -3.33 -1.07
C TYR A 234 -7.96 -4.81 -1.44
N THR A 235 -9.20 -5.23 -1.49
CA THR A 235 -9.62 -6.53 -2.02
C THR A 235 -10.41 -6.29 -3.29
N ALA A 236 -9.79 -6.57 -4.45
CA ALA A 236 -10.44 -6.37 -5.75
C ALA A 236 -11.77 -7.15 -5.84
N GLU A 237 -12.75 -6.59 -6.51
CA GLU A 237 -14.02 -7.27 -6.80
C GLU A 237 -13.76 -8.62 -7.50
N GLY A 238 -14.45 -9.67 -7.08
CA GLY A 238 -14.20 -11.04 -7.53
C GLY A 238 -12.93 -11.70 -6.95
N SER A 239 -12.12 -10.97 -6.16
CA SER A 239 -10.99 -11.57 -5.46
C SER A 239 -11.46 -12.49 -4.32
N PHE A 240 -10.55 -13.36 -3.91
CA PHE A 240 -10.77 -14.25 -2.77
C PHE A 240 -11.18 -13.49 -1.49
N GLY A 241 -10.49 -12.42 -1.15
CA GLY A 241 -10.80 -11.61 0.03
C GLY A 241 -12.18 -10.94 -0.04
N ALA A 242 -12.59 -10.45 -1.23
CA ALA A 242 -13.93 -9.89 -1.44
C ALA A 242 -15.02 -10.95 -1.30
N ASN A 243 -14.80 -12.14 -1.84
CA ASN A 243 -15.75 -13.26 -1.72
C ASN A 243 -15.92 -13.71 -0.26
N LEU A 244 -14.82 -13.80 0.52
CA LEU A 244 -14.91 -14.14 1.94
C LEU A 244 -15.66 -13.09 2.75
N ARG A 245 -15.45 -11.82 2.46
CA ARG A 245 -16.15 -10.73 3.13
C ARG A 245 -17.65 -10.78 2.92
N ASN A 246 -18.07 -11.08 1.69
CA ASN A 246 -19.48 -11.07 1.30
C ASN A 246 -20.22 -12.36 1.65
N ALA A 247 -19.52 -13.43 1.99
CA ALA A 247 -20.13 -14.71 2.38
C ALA A 247 -20.84 -14.59 3.74
N GLU A 248 -21.99 -15.26 3.88
CA GLU A 248 -22.73 -15.33 5.14
C GLU A 248 -22.14 -16.39 6.09
N GLU A 249 -22.53 -16.31 7.38
CA GLU A 249 -22.14 -17.34 8.36
C GLU A 249 -22.73 -18.70 7.96
N GLY A 250 -21.92 -19.75 8.06
CA GLY A 250 -22.28 -21.13 7.66
C GLY A 250 -22.23 -21.36 6.15
N GLU A 251 -21.99 -20.34 5.33
CA GLU A 251 -21.84 -20.47 3.89
C GLU A 251 -20.57 -21.24 3.52
N ILE A 252 -20.65 -21.99 2.43
CA ILE A 252 -19.53 -22.75 1.87
C ILE A 252 -18.67 -21.82 1.03
N VAL A 253 -17.40 -21.66 1.42
CA VAL A 253 -16.41 -20.84 0.71
C VAL A 253 -15.26 -21.71 0.22
N LYS A 254 -14.68 -21.35 -0.92
CA LYS A 254 -13.52 -22.02 -1.48
C LYS A 254 -12.25 -21.22 -1.18
N VAL A 255 -11.33 -21.81 -0.42
CA VAL A 255 -10.10 -21.17 0.08
C VAL A 255 -8.90 -22.00 -0.35
N GLY A 256 -8.02 -21.47 -1.20
CA GLY A 256 -6.79 -22.17 -1.63
C GLY A 256 -7.02 -23.57 -2.22
N GLY A 257 -8.19 -23.79 -2.85
CA GLY A 257 -8.60 -25.11 -3.35
C GLY A 257 -9.34 -26.00 -2.35
N LEU A 258 -9.38 -25.63 -1.08
CA LEU A 258 -10.15 -26.31 -0.03
C LEU A 258 -11.57 -25.76 0.04
N ILE A 259 -12.50 -26.61 0.45
CA ILE A 259 -13.91 -26.26 0.69
C ILE A 259 -14.08 -26.13 2.21
N CYS A 260 -14.45 -24.93 2.66
CA CYS A 260 -14.59 -24.61 4.08
C CYS A 260 -15.98 -24.02 4.35
N LYS A 261 -16.50 -24.19 5.57
CA LYS A 261 -17.64 -23.41 6.05
C LYS A 261 -17.13 -22.17 6.78
N LYS A 262 -17.72 -21.02 6.51
CA LYS A 262 -17.39 -19.76 7.19
C LYS A 262 -18.13 -19.67 8.52
N PHE A 263 -17.37 -19.62 9.61
CA PHE A 263 -17.86 -19.28 10.96
C PHE A 263 -17.04 -18.15 11.60
N ALA A 264 -15.83 -17.90 11.10
CA ALA A 264 -15.02 -16.78 11.56
C ALA A 264 -15.64 -15.45 11.16
N ASP A 265 -15.44 -14.42 11.98
CA ASP A 265 -15.68 -13.05 11.60
C ASP A 265 -14.73 -12.64 10.47
N VAL A 266 -15.27 -12.00 9.45
CA VAL A 266 -14.47 -11.44 8.35
C VAL A 266 -14.80 -9.97 8.22
N SER A 267 -13.80 -9.12 8.39
CA SER A 267 -13.92 -7.68 8.30
C SER A 267 -12.92 -7.06 7.34
N TYR A 268 -13.20 -5.83 6.92
CA TYR A 268 -12.34 -5.06 6.04
C TYR A 268 -12.11 -3.67 6.62
N CYS A 269 -10.85 -3.28 6.68
CA CYS A 269 -10.42 -1.96 7.13
C CYS A 269 -9.94 -1.12 5.94
N ASN A 270 -10.53 0.06 5.73
CA ASN A 270 -10.15 1.02 4.70
C ASN A 270 -9.24 2.15 5.21
N GLU A 271 -8.85 2.08 6.49
CA GLU A 271 -8.02 3.09 7.15
C GLU A 271 -6.63 3.23 6.51
N PHE A 272 -6.11 2.12 6.03
CA PHE A 272 -4.78 2.06 5.45
C PHE A 272 -4.84 2.14 3.92
N SER A 273 -4.11 3.06 3.35
CA SER A 273 -3.96 3.18 1.89
C SER A 273 -2.55 3.62 1.54
N ALA A 274 -1.94 2.91 0.62
CA ALA A 274 -0.67 3.32 0.01
C ALA A 274 -0.87 4.32 -1.15
N HIS A 275 -2.14 4.58 -1.56
CA HIS A 275 -2.50 5.51 -2.62
C HIS A 275 -3.23 6.72 -2.06
N ALA A 276 -2.96 7.86 -2.63
CA ALA A 276 -3.64 9.11 -2.32
C ALA A 276 -5.13 9.05 -2.72
N LYS A 277 -5.97 9.78 -1.98
CA LYS A 277 -7.38 9.98 -2.29
C LYS A 277 -7.57 11.13 -3.29
N SER A 278 -8.79 11.29 -3.78
CA SER A 278 -9.09 12.25 -4.83
C SER A 278 -8.66 13.69 -4.50
N GLU A 279 -8.87 14.15 -3.25
CA GLU A 279 -8.48 15.49 -2.80
C GLU A 279 -6.95 15.65 -2.82
N GLU A 280 -6.22 14.62 -2.36
CA GLU A 280 -4.75 14.61 -2.29
C GLU A 280 -4.10 14.60 -3.67
N LEU A 281 -4.72 13.89 -4.64
CA LEU A 281 -4.30 13.92 -6.05
C LEU A 281 -4.55 15.30 -6.68
N ILE A 282 -5.67 15.94 -6.37
CA ILE A 282 -5.96 17.32 -6.79
C ILE A 282 -4.95 18.30 -6.17
N GLU A 283 -4.62 18.15 -4.88
CA GLU A 283 -3.59 18.97 -4.22
C GLU A 283 -2.22 18.82 -4.89
N LEU A 284 -1.86 17.62 -5.33
CA LEU A 284 -0.63 17.41 -6.11
C LEU A 284 -0.66 18.22 -7.42
N LEU A 285 -1.77 18.15 -8.17
CA LEU A 285 -1.92 18.91 -9.43
C LEU A 285 -1.86 20.42 -9.20
N LYS A 286 -2.46 20.93 -8.13
CA LYS A 286 -2.43 22.37 -7.75
C LYS A 286 -1.01 22.89 -7.42
N LYS A 287 -0.03 21.99 -7.17
CA LYS A 287 1.37 22.40 -6.96
C LYS A 287 2.07 22.87 -8.23
N PHE A 288 1.56 22.58 -9.42
CA PHE A 288 2.16 22.98 -10.69
C PHE A 288 1.62 24.31 -11.16
N ASN A 289 2.52 25.27 -11.39
CA ASN A 289 2.15 26.62 -11.80
C ASN A 289 1.78 26.75 -13.29
N ASN A 290 2.11 25.74 -14.11
CA ASN A 290 1.91 25.78 -15.56
C ASN A 290 1.61 24.37 -16.10
N LEU A 291 0.40 23.88 -15.84
CA LEU A 291 -0.08 22.61 -16.39
C LEU A 291 -0.47 22.79 -17.86
N ARG A 292 0.05 21.90 -18.72
CA ARG A 292 -0.27 21.83 -20.15
C ARG A 292 -1.33 20.79 -20.47
N GLY A 293 -1.27 19.64 -19.81
CA GLY A 293 -2.16 18.52 -20.04
C GLY A 293 -2.10 17.53 -18.88
N ILE A 294 -3.18 16.82 -18.67
CA ILE A 294 -3.29 15.76 -17.66
C ILE A 294 -3.78 14.51 -18.37
N LEU A 295 -3.10 13.39 -18.09
CA LEU A 295 -3.46 12.09 -18.59
C LEU A 295 -3.66 11.15 -17.39
N ILE A 296 -4.87 10.64 -17.23
CA ILE A 296 -5.23 9.74 -16.14
C ILE A 296 -4.88 8.30 -16.52
N ASN A 297 -4.16 7.62 -15.64
CA ASN A 297 -3.78 6.21 -15.75
C ASN A 297 -4.19 5.48 -14.47
N HIS A 298 -3.99 4.18 -14.40
CA HIS A 298 -4.13 3.35 -13.20
C HIS A 298 -5.42 3.61 -12.39
N GLY A 299 -6.34 2.67 -12.42
CA GLY A 299 -7.66 2.75 -11.79
C GLY A 299 -8.74 2.08 -12.63
N GLN A 300 -9.91 1.85 -12.05
CA GLN A 300 -11.08 1.36 -12.76
C GLN A 300 -11.65 2.44 -13.68
N THR A 301 -12.33 2.05 -14.77
CA THR A 301 -12.87 3.00 -15.74
C THR A 301 -13.78 4.04 -15.08
N LYS A 302 -14.72 3.61 -14.24
CA LYS A 302 -15.64 4.52 -13.53
C LYS A 302 -14.89 5.52 -12.63
N THR A 303 -13.85 5.06 -11.92
CA THR A 303 -13.02 5.90 -11.06
C THR A 303 -12.25 6.94 -11.88
N LYS A 304 -11.69 6.55 -13.03
CA LYS A 304 -11.02 7.47 -13.96
C LYS A 304 -11.96 8.55 -14.48
N ASP A 305 -13.18 8.16 -14.88
CA ASP A 305 -14.19 9.09 -15.39
C ASP A 305 -14.59 10.10 -14.32
N ALA A 306 -14.89 9.64 -13.10
CA ALA A 306 -15.22 10.51 -11.97
C ALA A 306 -14.07 11.44 -11.59
N PHE A 307 -12.83 10.94 -11.64
CA PHE A 307 -11.65 11.77 -11.37
C PHE A 307 -11.39 12.80 -12.46
N ALA A 308 -11.63 12.47 -13.74
CA ALA A 308 -11.53 13.42 -14.85
C ALA A 308 -12.52 14.59 -14.68
N GLU A 309 -13.78 14.30 -14.30
CA GLU A 309 -14.77 15.33 -14.00
C GLU A 309 -14.33 16.22 -12.82
N LYS A 310 -13.75 15.64 -11.77
CA LYS A 310 -13.24 16.39 -10.63
C LYS A 310 -12.06 17.30 -11.02
N ILE A 311 -11.13 16.80 -11.83
CA ILE A 311 -10.01 17.59 -12.35
C ILE A 311 -10.52 18.79 -13.15
N LEU A 312 -11.43 18.58 -14.12
CA LEU A 312 -11.99 19.65 -14.96
C LEU A 312 -12.73 20.73 -14.15
N ARG A 313 -13.28 20.37 -13.00
CA ARG A 313 -13.96 21.32 -12.09
C ARG A 313 -12.99 22.10 -11.20
N GLU A 314 -11.87 21.52 -10.79
CA GLU A 314 -11.00 22.08 -9.75
C GLU A 314 -9.65 22.59 -10.25
N ILE A 315 -9.24 22.19 -11.43
CA ILE A 315 -7.98 22.60 -12.07
C ILE A 315 -8.30 23.40 -13.32
N ASP A 316 -7.60 24.52 -13.50
CA ASP A 316 -7.72 25.35 -14.72
C ASP A 316 -7.01 24.66 -15.89
N ILE A 317 -7.74 23.75 -16.53
CA ILE A 317 -7.29 22.98 -17.70
C ILE A 317 -8.48 22.67 -18.63
N ASN A 318 -8.25 22.74 -19.94
CA ASN A 318 -9.32 22.57 -20.91
C ASN A 318 -9.63 21.11 -21.26
N GLU A 319 -8.65 20.22 -21.12
CA GLU A 319 -8.79 18.82 -21.54
C GLU A 319 -8.02 17.89 -20.64
N VAL A 320 -8.64 16.75 -20.30
CA VAL A 320 -8.07 15.65 -19.54
C VAL A 320 -8.19 14.38 -20.36
N GLY A 321 -7.07 13.74 -20.64
CA GLY A 321 -7.03 12.43 -21.30
C GLY A 321 -7.17 11.28 -20.33
N ILE A 322 -7.75 10.16 -20.78
CA ILE A 322 -7.86 8.92 -20.01
C ILE A 322 -7.17 7.79 -20.77
N LEU A 323 -6.21 7.14 -20.13
CA LEU A 323 -5.60 5.92 -20.66
C LEU A 323 -6.50 4.72 -20.33
N ASN A 324 -7.12 4.15 -21.35
CA ASN A 324 -7.80 2.86 -21.24
C ASN A 324 -6.85 1.76 -21.71
N ARG A 325 -6.86 0.63 -21.02
CA ARG A 325 -6.26 -0.59 -21.57
C ARG A 325 -7.23 -1.12 -22.64
N GLU A 326 -6.75 -1.26 -23.87
CA GLU A 326 -7.39 -2.07 -24.89
C GLU A 326 -7.34 -3.56 -24.51
#